data_99ae8888adf22cc91d92a637285a9bb7
#
_entry.id   99ae8888adf22cc91d92a637285a9bb7
#
_cell.length_a   1.000
_cell.length_b   1.000
_cell.length_c   1.000
_cell.angle_alpha   90.00
_cell.angle_beta   90.00
_cell.angle_gamma   90.00
#
_symmetry.space_group_name_H-M   'P 1'
#
loop_
_entity.id
_entity.type
_entity.pdbx_description
1 polymer ?
#
loop_
_entity_poly.entity_id
_entity_poly.type
_entity_poly.pdbx_seq_one_letter_code
_entity_poly.pdbx_strand_id
1 'polypeptide(L)'
;EDAVAAVRLFILEKLGIVLSANTDLFDAAYETFGIDEAREIKEMSSRKPIGERKAILLRVHIFTREAQNALLKIFEDPTPDTHFFVVTPYPRALLPTLLSRMETLAFTSGGVADRTEEDALARRVRAGNIRERLFITEEMLDAEDKMKTIRFLEAFTEMLSKELRDGDTKELHDAFLAATRAASYARDRGASLKTLLEYAVLSLPER
;
A
#
# COMPACT_ATOMS: atom_id res chain seq x y z
N GLU A 1 -8.84 -3.42 -8.17
CA GLU A 1 -10.02 -2.77 -8.80
C GLU A 1 -11.31 -3.14 -8.09
N ASP A 2 -11.49 -4.41 -7.69
CA ASP A 2 -12.73 -4.89 -7.04
C ASP A 2 -13.04 -4.17 -5.71
N ALA A 3 -12.03 -3.94 -4.86
CA ALA A 3 -12.21 -3.21 -3.60
C ALA A 3 -12.65 -1.75 -3.82
N VAL A 4 -12.08 -1.08 -4.82
CA VAL A 4 -12.46 0.31 -5.16
C VAL A 4 -13.89 0.37 -5.67
N ALA A 5 -14.28 -0.57 -6.53
CA ALA A 5 -15.64 -0.66 -7.05
C ALA A 5 -16.65 -0.91 -5.92
N ALA A 6 -16.33 -1.82 -4.98
CA ALA A 6 -17.19 -2.09 -3.82
C ALA A 6 -17.34 -0.86 -2.91
N VAL A 7 -16.26 -0.11 -2.64
CA VAL A 7 -16.32 1.11 -1.84
C VAL A 7 -17.14 2.19 -2.54
N ARG A 8 -16.98 2.37 -3.86
CA ARG A 8 -17.76 3.33 -4.64
C ARG A 8 -19.24 2.99 -4.62
N LEU A 9 -19.57 1.70 -4.76
CA LEU A 9 -20.97 1.24 -4.67
C LEU A 9 -21.55 1.52 -3.27
N PHE A 10 -20.78 1.25 -2.22
CA PHE A 10 -21.18 1.57 -0.85
C PHE A 10 -21.42 3.07 -0.64
N ILE A 11 -20.54 3.93 -1.15
CA ILE A 11 -20.68 5.40 -1.09
C ILE A 11 -21.98 5.83 -1.76
N LEU A 12 -22.28 5.30 -2.94
CA LEU A 12 -23.49 5.60 -3.68
C LEU A 12 -24.75 5.12 -2.93
N GLU A 13 -24.78 3.84 -2.52
CA GLU A 13 -26.00 3.21 -1.99
C GLU A 13 -26.27 3.56 -0.52
N LYS A 14 -25.24 3.70 0.31
CA LYS A 14 -25.38 3.90 1.77
C LYS A 14 -25.22 5.34 2.19
N LEU A 15 -24.41 6.12 1.48
CA LEU A 15 -24.23 7.54 1.79
C LEU A 15 -25.05 8.45 0.87
N GLY A 16 -25.60 7.95 -0.23
CA GLY A 16 -26.38 8.72 -1.20
C GLY A 16 -25.54 9.72 -2.01
N ILE A 17 -24.20 9.54 -2.02
CA ILE A 17 -23.30 10.45 -2.71
C ILE A 17 -23.09 9.96 -4.14
N VAL A 18 -23.51 10.76 -5.12
CA VAL A 18 -23.33 10.46 -6.55
C VAL A 18 -21.86 10.60 -6.92
N LEU A 19 -21.31 9.61 -7.63
CA LEU A 19 -19.88 9.53 -7.94
C LEU A 19 -19.41 10.53 -9.02
N SER A 20 -20.31 11.11 -9.78
CA SER A 20 -19.98 12.07 -10.85
C SER A 20 -20.26 13.50 -10.41
N ALA A 21 -19.26 14.37 -10.56
CA ALA A 21 -19.37 15.82 -10.33
C ALA A 21 -19.93 16.23 -8.96
N ASN A 22 -19.67 15.46 -7.91
CA ASN A 22 -20.12 15.77 -6.56
C ASN A 22 -19.00 16.43 -5.75
N THR A 23 -19.24 17.63 -5.25
CA THR A 23 -18.31 18.41 -4.42
C THR A 23 -18.05 17.77 -3.03
N ASP A 24 -18.93 16.85 -2.59
CA ASP A 24 -18.81 16.13 -1.33
C ASP A 24 -18.13 14.76 -1.48
N LEU A 25 -17.68 14.41 -2.70
CA LEU A 25 -16.84 13.26 -2.94
C LEU A 25 -15.42 13.69 -3.34
N PHE A 26 -14.45 13.32 -2.54
CA PHE A 26 -13.05 13.34 -2.94
C PHE A 26 -12.57 11.92 -3.19
N ASP A 27 -12.12 11.62 -4.39
CA ASP A 27 -11.58 10.32 -4.80
C ASP A 27 -10.23 10.53 -5.47
N ALA A 28 -9.15 10.16 -4.78
CA ALA A 28 -7.81 10.34 -5.28
C ALA A 28 -6.96 9.07 -5.13
N ALA A 29 -6.01 8.92 -6.06
CA ALA A 29 -5.04 7.84 -6.06
C ALA A 29 -3.63 8.40 -5.88
N TYR A 30 -2.88 7.76 -5.00
CA TYR A 30 -1.51 8.12 -4.69
C TYR A 30 -0.64 6.87 -4.75
N GLU A 31 0.47 6.96 -5.46
CA GLU A 31 1.52 5.95 -5.40
C GLU A 31 2.21 6.02 -4.03
N THR A 32 2.59 7.23 -3.61
CA THR A 32 3.09 7.50 -2.26
C THR A 32 2.27 8.63 -1.65
N PHE A 33 1.73 8.39 -0.47
CA PHE A 33 0.97 9.35 0.32
C PHE A 33 1.87 9.88 1.45
N GLY A 34 2.35 11.09 1.28
CA GLY A 34 3.26 11.76 2.21
C GLY A 34 2.57 12.80 3.10
N ILE A 35 3.40 13.58 3.78
CA ILE A 35 2.94 14.59 4.75
C ILE A 35 2.14 15.72 4.08
N ASP A 36 2.47 16.07 2.84
CA ASP A 36 1.81 17.18 2.13
C ASP A 36 0.40 16.77 1.69
N GLU A 37 0.24 15.53 1.18
CA GLU A 37 -1.07 14.96 0.88
C GLU A 37 -1.91 14.84 2.17
N ALA A 38 -1.31 14.44 3.28
CA ALA A 38 -2.00 14.37 4.56
C ALA A 38 -2.49 15.74 5.04
N ARG A 39 -1.74 16.81 4.78
CA ARG A 39 -2.15 18.20 5.08
C ARG A 39 -3.32 18.65 4.21
N GLU A 40 -3.28 18.31 2.91
CA GLU A 40 -4.38 18.59 1.98
C GLU A 40 -5.66 17.91 2.44
N ILE A 41 -5.60 16.62 2.76
CA ILE A 41 -6.74 15.86 3.28
C ILE A 41 -7.27 16.47 4.58
N LYS A 42 -6.39 16.90 5.48
CA LYS A 42 -6.78 17.59 6.72
C LYS A 42 -7.55 18.87 6.42
N GLU A 43 -7.10 19.69 5.49
CA GLU A 43 -7.79 20.92 5.12
C GLU A 43 -9.17 20.61 4.50
N MET A 44 -9.22 19.66 3.57
CA MET A 44 -10.47 19.26 2.92
C MET A 44 -11.46 18.66 3.90
N SER A 45 -11.00 17.84 4.83
CA SER A 45 -11.86 17.18 5.84
C SER A 45 -12.43 18.19 6.85
N SER A 46 -11.74 19.31 7.10
CA SER A 46 -12.22 20.34 8.04
C SER A 46 -13.44 21.12 7.54
N ARG A 47 -13.70 21.11 6.25
CA ARG A 47 -14.86 21.77 5.63
C ARG A 47 -16.09 20.90 5.81
N LYS A 48 -17.21 21.50 6.21
CA LYS A 48 -18.50 20.80 6.27
C LYS A 48 -18.94 20.33 4.88
N PRO A 49 -19.67 19.21 4.78
CA PRO A 49 -20.31 18.83 3.53
C PRO A 49 -21.25 19.94 3.02
N ILE A 50 -21.42 20.04 1.71
CA ILE A 50 -22.43 20.91 1.09
C ILE A 50 -23.79 20.22 1.14
N GLY A 51 -23.82 18.91 0.92
CA GLY A 51 -24.99 18.07 1.13
C GLY A 51 -25.07 17.55 2.58
N GLU A 52 -25.67 16.38 2.74
CA GLU A 52 -25.83 15.74 4.04
C GLU A 52 -24.56 15.05 4.54
N ARG A 53 -23.75 14.52 3.61
CA ARG A 53 -22.57 13.70 3.92
C ARG A 53 -21.44 13.96 2.94
N LYS A 54 -20.20 13.77 3.41
CA LYS A 54 -18.99 13.85 2.62
C LYS A 54 -18.25 12.49 2.66
N ALA A 55 -17.72 12.08 1.53
CA ALA A 55 -16.85 10.91 1.42
C ALA A 55 -15.46 11.29 0.92
N ILE A 56 -14.44 10.77 1.55
CA ILE A 56 -13.04 10.91 1.16
C ILE A 56 -12.50 9.50 0.91
N LEU A 57 -12.31 9.15 -0.36
CA LEU A 57 -11.77 7.87 -0.81
C LEU A 57 -10.31 8.05 -1.21
N LEU A 58 -9.42 7.48 -0.43
CA LEU A 58 -7.97 7.49 -0.65
C LEU A 58 -7.53 6.12 -1.16
N ARG A 59 -7.09 6.06 -2.40
CA ARG A 59 -6.47 4.87 -2.98
C ARG A 59 -4.96 5.04 -2.88
N VAL A 60 -4.34 4.36 -1.95
CA VAL A 60 -2.93 4.59 -1.60
C VAL A 60 -2.13 3.31 -1.69
N HIS A 61 -1.06 3.34 -2.46
CA HIS A 61 -0.14 2.22 -2.57
C HIS A 61 0.81 2.19 -1.37
N ILE A 62 1.45 3.32 -1.07
CA ILE A 62 2.41 3.48 0.03
C ILE A 62 2.02 4.67 0.91
N PHE A 63 1.89 4.43 2.23
CA PHE A 63 1.80 5.50 3.22
C PHE A 63 3.14 5.73 3.89
N THR A 64 3.62 6.97 3.89
CA THR A 64 4.76 7.30 4.74
C THR A 64 4.35 7.32 6.21
N ARG A 65 5.29 7.10 7.11
CA ARG A 65 5.02 7.08 8.56
C ARG A 65 4.55 8.45 9.07
N GLU A 66 5.14 9.50 8.53
CA GLU A 66 4.78 10.89 8.85
C GLU A 66 3.34 11.21 8.45
N ALA A 67 2.93 10.75 7.25
CA ALA A 67 1.57 10.91 6.76
C ALA A 67 0.55 10.16 7.64
N GLN A 68 0.86 8.92 8.02
CA GLN A 68 0.01 8.14 8.91
C GLN A 68 -0.19 8.84 10.26
N ASN A 69 0.90 9.36 10.85
CA ASN A 69 0.81 10.12 12.10
C ASN A 69 -0.01 11.41 11.95
N ALA A 70 0.09 12.10 10.82
CA ALA A 70 -0.70 13.31 10.56
C ALA A 70 -2.20 13.03 10.43
N LEU A 71 -2.58 11.84 9.94
CA LEU A 71 -3.97 11.42 9.81
C LEU A 71 -4.62 11.00 11.14
N LEU A 72 -3.83 10.62 12.16
CA LEU A 72 -4.37 10.11 13.43
C LEU A 72 -5.43 11.02 14.04
N LYS A 73 -5.14 12.33 14.10
CA LYS A 73 -6.05 13.31 14.68
C LYS A 73 -7.35 13.44 13.90
N ILE A 74 -7.29 13.32 12.58
CA ILE A 74 -8.47 13.43 11.70
C ILE A 74 -9.38 12.22 11.87
N PHE A 75 -8.79 11.04 12.05
CA PHE A 75 -9.54 9.79 12.22
C PHE A 75 -10.03 9.58 13.66
N GLU A 76 -9.42 10.27 14.62
CA GLU A 76 -9.87 10.26 16.02
C GLU A 76 -11.10 11.15 16.24
N ASP A 77 -11.12 12.31 15.61
CA ASP A 77 -12.22 13.30 15.72
C ASP A 77 -12.57 13.85 14.32
N PRO A 78 -13.22 13.05 13.48
CA PRO A 78 -13.60 13.48 12.14
C PRO A 78 -14.67 14.56 12.19
N THR A 79 -14.64 15.47 11.21
CA THR A 79 -15.75 16.43 11.02
C THR A 79 -17.07 15.66 10.87
N PRO A 80 -18.15 16.07 11.54
CA PRO A 80 -19.44 15.42 11.44
C PRO A 80 -19.84 15.15 9.98
N ASP A 81 -20.46 14.00 9.74
CA ASP A 81 -20.94 13.55 8.43
C ASP A 81 -19.83 13.38 7.36
N THR A 82 -18.57 13.27 7.79
CA THR A 82 -17.42 12.98 6.91
C THR A 82 -16.97 11.53 7.10
N HIS A 83 -16.98 10.78 6.00
CA HIS A 83 -16.59 9.36 5.96
C HIS A 83 -15.28 9.19 5.21
N PHE A 84 -14.34 8.49 5.82
CA PHE A 84 -13.04 8.19 5.21
C PHE A 84 -12.99 6.73 4.76
N PHE A 85 -12.54 6.52 3.54
CA PHE A 85 -12.27 5.21 2.97
C PHE A 85 -10.82 5.16 2.50
N VAL A 86 -10.09 4.18 2.97
CA VAL A 86 -8.70 3.94 2.57
C VAL A 86 -8.63 2.58 1.89
N VAL A 87 -8.23 2.57 0.63
CA VAL A 87 -7.98 1.34 -0.13
C VAL A 87 -6.49 1.23 -0.35
N THR A 88 -5.90 0.18 0.20
CA THR A 88 -4.46 -0.10 0.08
C THR A 88 -4.24 -1.60 -0.10
N PRO A 89 -3.27 -2.02 -0.93
CA PRO A 89 -2.90 -3.42 -1.03
C PRO A 89 -2.17 -3.95 0.22
N TYR A 90 -1.66 -3.04 1.07
CA TYR A 90 -0.87 -3.38 2.24
C TYR A 90 -1.45 -2.82 3.54
N PRO A 91 -2.68 -3.22 3.95
CA PRO A 91 -3.30 -2.71 5.18
C PRO A 91 -2.47 -3.00 6.43
N ARG A 92 -1.65 -4.06 6.39
CA ARG A 92 -0.78 -4.46 7.49
C ARG A 92 0.45 -3.57 7.70
N ALA A 93 0.79 -2.73 6.72
CA ALA A 93 1.86 -1.73 6.84
C ALA A 93 1.39 -0.43 7.48
N LEU A 94 0.09 -0.31 7.75
CA LEU A 94 -0.45 0.81 8.49
C LEU A 94 -0.13 0.67 9.99
N LEU A 95 0.15 1.80 10.63
CA LEU A 95 0.42 1.83 12.07
C LEU A 95 -0.74 1.23 12.86
N PRO A 96 -0.49 0.43 13.91
CA PRO A 96 -1.53 -0.11 14.77
C PRO A 96 -2.44 0.98 15.36
N THR A 97 -1.86 2.15 15.66
CA THR A 97 -2.59 3.33 16.13
C THR A 97 -3.57 3.90 15.11
N LEU A 98 -3.27 3.78 13.81
CA LEU A 98 -4.17 4.18 12.73
C LEU A 98 -5.26 3.13 12.54
N LEU A 99 -4.87 1.84 12.47
CA LEU A 99 -5.80 0.71 12.31
C LEU A 99 -6.84 0.62 13.43
N SER A 100 -6.47 0.96 14.67
CA SER A 100 -7.40 0.93 15.80
C SER A 100 -8.56 1.95 15.71
N ARG A 101 -8.46 2.90 14.78
CA ARG A 101 -9.48 3.94 14.51
C ARG A 101 -10.28 3.68 13.25
N MET A 102 -10.04 2.55 12.60
CA MET A 102 -10.65 2.18 11.33
C MET A 102 -11.25 0.78 11.42
N GLU A 103 -12.34 0.59 10.71
CA GLU A 103 -12.85 -0.75 10.43
C GLU A 103 -12.12 -1.31 9.21
N THR A 104 -11.53 -2.50 9.34
CA THR A 104 -10.77 -3.13 8.26
C THR A 104 -11.63 -4.20 7.58
N LEU A 105 -11.88 -4.01 6.29
CA LEU A 105 -12.53 -4.98 5.42
C LEU A 105 -11.50 -5.57 4.46
N ALA A 106 -11.38 -6.89 4.43
CA ALA A 106 -10.52 -7.59 3.49
C ALA A 106 -11.30 -7.96 2.23
N PHE A 107 -10.85 -7.45 1.10
CA PHE A 107 -11.32 -7.90 -0.22
C PHE A 107 -10.25 -8.84 -0.79
N THR A 108 -10.54 -10.12 -0.83
CA THR A 108 -9.74 -11.06 -1.59
C THR A 108 -10.19 -11.00 -3.04
N SER A 109 -9.44 -10.32 -3.90
CA SER A 109 -9.55 -10.54 -5.34
C SER A 109 -9.28 -12.03 -5.59
N GLY A 110 -10.22 -12.70 -6.21
CA GLY A 110 -10.18 -14.14 -6.43
C GLY A 110 -8.86 -14.61 -7.04
N GLY A 111 -8.19 -15.52 -6.36
CA GLY A 111 -6.96 -16.16 -6.76
C GLY A 111 -5.79 -15.78 -5.86
N VAL A 112 -5.70 -16.43 -4.70
CA VAL A 112 -4.39 -16.76 -4.14
C VAL A 112 -3.82 -17.79 -5.13
N ALA A 113 -3.14 -17.31 -6.18
CA ALA A 113 -2.25 -18.16 -6.94
C ALA A 113 -1.31 -18.82 -5.92
N ASP A 114 -1.08 -20.10 -6.07
CA ASP A 114 -0.13 -20.84 -5.25
C ASP A 114 1.24 -20.16 -5.38
N ARG A 115 1.59 -19.30 -4.41
CA ARG A 115 2.83 -18.49 -4.38
C ARG A 115 3.92 -19.18 -3.57
N THR A 116 3.84 -20.49 -3.42
CA THR A 116 4.76 -21.25 -2.55
C THR A 116 6.21 -21.09 -2.96
N GLU A 117 6.49 -20.96 -4.25
CA GLU A 117 7.85 -20.75 -4.78
C GLU A 117 8.35 -19.33 -4.51
N GLU A 118 7.55 -18.32 -4.82
CA GLU A 118 7.88 -16.91 -4.61
C GLU A 118 8.01 -16.57 -3.11
N ASP A 119 7.16 -17.15 -2.26
CA ASP A 119 7.28 -17.03 -0.81
C ASP A 119 8.56 -17.69 -0.27
N ALA A 120 8.98 -18.83 -0.84
CA ALA A 120 10.24 -19.47 -0.48
C ALA A 120 11.44 -18.63 -0.90
N LEU A 121 11.41 -18.03 -2.11
CA LEU A 121 12.42 -17.11 -2.60
C LEU A 121 12.51 -15.86 -1.72
N ALA A 122 11.39 -15.26 -1.34
CA ALA A 122 11.35 -14.10 -0.45
C ALA A 122 12.01 -14.39 0.90
N ARG A 123 11.74 -15.56 1.49
CA ARG A 123 12.41 -16.00 2.74
C ARG A 123 13.91 -16.21 2.55
N ARG A 124 14.35 -16.79 1.43
CA ARG A 124 15.78 -16.96 1.11
C ARG A 124 16.49 -15.61 0.98
N VAL A 125 15.90 -14.65 0.25
CA VAL A 125 16.43 -13.29 0.13
C VAL A 125 16.52 -12.61 1.50
N ARG A 126 15.49 -12.76 2.33
CA ARG A 126 15.46 -12.15 3.67
C ARG A 126 16.54 -12.71 4.61
N ALA A 127 16.80 -14.01 4.54
CA ALA A 127 17.81 -14.69 5.35
C ALA A 127 19.25 -14.49 4.82
N GLY A 128 19.40 -14.22 3.52
CA GLY A 128 20.67 -14.17 2.82
C GLY A 128 21.49 -12.91 3.08
N ASN A 129 22.80 -13.03 2.92
CA ASN A 129 23.73 -11.90 2.83
C ASN A 129 23.62 -11.22 1.45
N ILE A 130 24.30 -10.08 1.25
CA ILE A 130 24.25 -9.31 -0.01
C ILE A 130 24.58 -10.17 -1.24
N ARG A 131 25.59 -11.05 -1.18
CA ARG A 131 25.97 -11.92 -2.29
C ARG A 131 24.86 -12.89 -2.67
N GLU A 132 24.25 -13.50 -1.66
CA GLU A 132 23.16 -14.45 -1.85
C GLU A 132 21.91 -13.77 -2.42
N ARG A 133 21.61 -12.56 -1.95
CA ARG A 133 20.49 -11.75 -2.47
C ARG A 133 20.69 -11.43 -3.96
N LEU A 134 21.87 -10.97 -4.35
CA LEU A 134 22.20 -10.67 -5.74
C LEU A 134 22.20 -11.94 -6.62
N PHE A 135 22.73 -13.05 -6.12
CA PHE A 135 22.70 -14.32 -6.83
C PHE A 135 21.26 -14.78 -7.15
N ILE A 136 20.37 -14.70 -6.17
CA ILE A 136 18.93 -15.02 -6.35
C ILE A 136 18.31 -14.07 -7.39
N THR A 137 18.69 -12.79 -7.37
CA THR A 137 18.21 -11.81 -8.36
C THR A 137 18.65 -12.18 -9.77
N GLU A 138 19.88 -12.62 -9.97
CA GLU A 138 20.39 -13.08 -11.26
C GLU A 138 19.66 -14.36 -11.75
N GLU A 139 19.49 -15.36 -10.88
CA GLU A 139 18.69 -16.57 -11.20
C GLU A 139 17.27 -16.23 -11.69
N MET A 140 16.63 -15.24 -11.05
CA MET A 140 15.29 -14.83 -11.42
C MET A 140 15.25 -14.14 -12.80
N LEU A 141 16.28 -13.35 -13.12
CA LEU A 141 16.37 -12.63 -14.39
C LEU A 141 16.68 -13.55 -15.55
N ASP A 142 17.50 -14.58 -15.33
CA ASP A 142 17.83 -15.58 -16.35
C ASP A 142 16.62 -16.40 -16.81
N ALA A 143 15.59 -16.49 -15.96
CA ALA A 143 14.33 -17.16 -16.31
C ALA A 143 13.46 -16.37 -17.32
N GLU A 144 13.80 -15.11 -17.63
CA GLU A 144 13.07 -14.19 -18.55
C GLU A 144 11.56 -14.07 -18.28
N ASP A 145 11.09 -14.48 -17.09
CA ASP A 145 9.67 -14.44 -16.71
C ASP A 145 9.35 -13.16 -15.92
N LYS A 146 8.89 -12.15 -16.64
CA LYS A 146 8.43 -10.89 -16.03
C LYS A 146 7.35 -11.11 -14.96
N MET A 147 6.43 -12.04 -15.19
CA MET A 147 5.33 -12.28 -14.24
C MET A 147 5.83 -12.96 -12.95
N LYS A 148 6.83 -13.85 -13.06
CA LYS A 148 7.48 -14.44 -11.88
C LYS A 148 8.17 -13.36 -11.03
N THR A 149 8.86 -12.43 -11.68
CA THR A 149 9.49 -11.29 -11.00
C THR A 149 8.46 -10.42 -10.27
N ILE A 150 7.35 -10.10 -10.91
CA ILE A 150 6.26 -9.32 -10.28
C ILE A 150 5.68 -10.07 -9.08
N ARG A 151 5.35 -11.35 -9.22
CA ARG A 151 4.83 -12.18 -8.12
C ARG A 151 5.81 -12.27 -6.95
N PHE A 152 7.11 -12.41 -7.24
CA PHE A 152 8.15 -12.38 -6.20
C PHE A 152 8.15 -11.05 -5.44
N LEU A 153 8.17 -9.91 -6.15
CA LEU A 153 8.15 -8.59 -5.51
C LEU A 153 6.90 -8.38 -4.64
N GLU A 154 5.76 -8.90 -5.07
CA GLU A 154 4.52 -8.88 -4.28
C GLU A 154 4.64 -9.76 -3.02
N ALA A 155 5.13 -10.99 -3.15
CA ALA A 155 5.34 -11.91 -2.03
C ALA A 155 6.37 -11.35 -1.03
N PHE A 156 7.44 -10.76 -1.55
CA PHE A 156 8.48 -10.12 -0.76
C PHE A 156 7.93 -8.92 0.04
N THR A 157 7.15 -8.07 -0.62
CA THR A 157 6.50 -6.93 0.02
C THR A 157 5.52 -7.39 1.10
N GLU A 158 4.74 -8.44 0.84
CA GLU A 158 3.80 -9.00 1.83
C GLU A 158 4.54 -9.58 3.05
N MET A 159 5.66 -10.27 2.83
CA MET A 159 6.50 -10.79 3.92
C MET A 159 7.04 -9.65 4.80
N LEU A 160 7.60 -8.60 4.20
CA LEU A 160 8.10 -7.44 4.95
C LEU A 160 6.99 -6.72 5.71
N SER A 161 5.80 -6.62 5.11
CA SER A 161 4.61 -6.07 5.76
C SER A 161 4.18 -6.88 7.00
N LYS A 162 4.35 -8.19 6.99
CA LYS A 162 4.10 -9.05 8.15
C LYS A 162 5.15 -8.83 9.26
N GLU A 163 6.42 -8.75 8.88
CA GLU A 163 7.52 -8.51 9.83
C GLU A 163 7.41 -7.16 10.54
N LEU A 164 6.98 -6.10 9.83
CA LEU A 164 6.74 -4.78 10.42
C LEU A 164 5.74 -4.77 11.58
N ARG A 165 4.83 -5.75 11.64
CA ARG A 165 3.90 -5.89 12.76
C ARG A 165 4.54 -6.45 14.02
N ASP A 166 5.55 -7.31 13.83
CA ASP A 166 6.23 -7.99 14.94
C ASP A 166 7.39 -7.16 15.51
N GLY A 167 7.88 -6.16 14.73
CA GLY A 167 8.92 -5.24 15.14
C GLY A 167 9.16 -4.14 14.11
N ASP A 168 8.77 -2.92 14.43
CA ASP A 168 8.90 -1.76 13.55
C ASP A 168 10.27 -1.08 13.76
N THR A 169 11.21 -1.34 12.85
CA THR A 169 12.47 -0.59 12.75
C THR A 169 12.45 0.30 11.51
N LYS A 170 13.18 1.42 11.57
CA LYS A 170 13.29 2.34 10.43
C LYS A 170 13.81 1.62 9.19
N GLU A 171 14.83 0.79 9.35
CA GLU A 171 15.47 0.04 8.26
C GLU A 171 14.49 -0.93 7.60
N LEU A 172 13.67 -1.61 8.39
CA LEU A 172 12.64 -2.52 7.86
C LEU A 172 11.54 -1.76 7.13
N HIS A 173 11.16 -0.60 7.65
CA HIS A 173 10.19 0.28 6.99
C HIS A 173 10.71 0.80 5.65
N ASP A 174 11.98 1.24 5.59
CA ASP A 174 12.62 1.70 4.36
C ASP A 174 12.72 0.55 3.32
N ALA A 175 13.04 -0.67 3.76
CA ALA A 175 13.06 -1.85 2.89
C ALA A 175 11.67 -2.19 2.34
N PHE A 176 10.63 -2.11 3.17
CA PHE A 176 9.25 -2.30 2.74
C PHE A 176 8.83 -1.26 1.68
N LEU A 177 9.18 0.01 1.89
CA LEU A 177 8.90 1.07 0.91
C LEU A 177 9.62 0.82 -0.42
N ALA A 178 10.88 0.38 -0.37
CA ALA A 178 11.65 0.06 -1.57
C ALA A 178 11.03 -1.12 -2.35
N ALA A 179 10.67 -2.20 -1.65
CA ALA A 179 10.03 -3.37 -2.25
C ALA A 179 8.67 -3.01 -2.88
N THR A 180 7.88 -2.19 -2.20
CA THR A 180 6.57 -1.74 -2.70
C THR A 180 6.71 -0.89 -3.96
N ARG A 181 7.66 0.04 -3.99
CA ARG A 181 7.95 0.83 -5.21
C ARG A 181 8.41 -0.05 -6.36
N ALA A 182 9.31 -0.99 -6.09
CA ALA A 182 9.79 -1.93 -7.11
C ALA A 182 8.63 -2.75 -7.70
N ALA A 183 7.73 -3.28 -6.87
CA ALA A 183 6.55 -4.02 -7.29
C ALA A 183 5.60 -3.19 -8.17
N SER A 184 5.42 -1.92 -7.83
CA SER A 184 4.60 -0.99 -8.62
C SER A 184 5.19 -0.74 -10.00
N TYR A 185 6.45 -0.29 -10.06
CA TYR A 185 7.11 0.03 -11.33
C TYR A 185 7.41 -1.18 -12.22
N ALA A 186 7.51 -2.39 -11.65
CA ALA A 186 7.75 -3.61 -12.42
C ALA A 186 6.66 -3.89 -13.47
N ARG A 187 5.48 -3.33 -13.32
CA ARG A 187 4.36 -3.46 -14.26
C ARG A 187 4.47 -2.53 -15.47
N ASP A 188 5.26 -1.46 -15.37
CA ASP A 188 5.40 -0.46 -16.40
C ASP A 188 6.09 -1.01 -17.66
N ARG A 189 5.76 -0.38 -18.80
CA ARG A 189 6.46 -0.67 -20.07
C ARG A 189 7.86 -0.08 -20.03
N GLY A 190 8.88 -0.94 -20.23
CA GLY A 190 10.28 -0.52 -20.23
C GLY A 190 10.96 -0.46 -18.87
N ALA A 191 10.30 -0.92 -17.82
CA ALA A 191 10.92 -1.04 -16.51
C ALA A 191 12.11 -2.01 -16.54
N SER A 192 13.25 -1.58 -15.98
CA SER A 192 14.40 -2.46 -15.77
C SER A 192 14.16 -3.37 -14.56
N LEU A 193 13.71 -4.59 -14.81
CA LEU A 193 13.44 -5.56 -13.74
C LEU A 193 14.69 -5.81 -12.89
N LYS A 194 15.89 -5.82 -13.50
CA LYS A 194 17.15 -5.95 -12.77
C LYS A 194 17.31 -4.85 -11.73
N THR A 195 17.20 -3.60 -12.14
CA THR A 195 17.36 -2.45 -11.27
C THR A 195 16.31 -2.46 -10.13
N LEU A 196 15.08 -2.83 -10.44
CA LEU A 196 14.00 -2.89 -9.44
C LEU A 196 14.20 -4.01 -8.44
N LEU A 197 14.62 -5.20 -8.87
CA LEU A 197 14.96 -6.31 -7.97
C LEU A 197 16.14 -5.95 -7.08
N GLU A 198 17.26 -5.48 -7.65
CA GLU A 198 18.42 -5.06 -6.89
C GLU A 198 18.06 -3.98 -5.87
N TYR A 199 17.30 -2.97 -6.26
CA TYR A 199 16.83 -1.91 -5.37
C TYR A 199 16.02 -2.48 -4.19
N ALA A 200 15.08 -3.40 -4.46
CA ALA A 200 14.27 -4.00 -3.42
C ALA A 200 15.08 -4.88 -2.45
N VAL A 201 15.97 -5.75 -2.96
CA VAL A 201 16.68 -6.72 -2.12
C VAL A 201 17.86 -6.10 -1.35
N LEU A 202 18.49 -5.05 -1.91
CA LEU A 202 19.61 -4.35 -1.27
C LEU A 202 19.16 -3.32 -0.24
N SER A 203 17.88 -2.93 -0.24
CA SER A 203 17.34 -2.06 0.81
C SER A 203 17.13 -2.78 2.15
N LEU A 204 17.21 -4.12 2.19
CA LEU A 204 17.18 -4.87 3.43
C LEU A 204 18.41 -4.57 4.31
N PRO A 205 18.23 -4.42 5.63
CA PRO A 205 19.35 -4.27 6.53
C PRO A 205 20.30 -5.48 6.47
N GLU A 206 21.60 -5.21 6.62
CA GLU A 206 22.59 -6.26 6.83
C GLU A 206 22.35 -6.91 8.20
N ARG A 207 22.48 -8.22 8.25
CA ARG A 207 22.47 -8.97 9.51
C ARG A 207 23.88 -9.21 10.00
#